data_9ea7057dee8a779644b759f259f88480
#
_entry.id   9ea7057dee8a779644b759f259f88480
#
_cell.length_a   1.000
_cell.length_b   1.000
_cell.length_c   1.000
_cell.angle_alpha   90.00
_cell.angle_beta   90.00
_cell.angle_gamma   90.00
#
_symmetry.space_group_name_H-M   'P 1'
#
loop_
_entity.id
_entity.type
_entity.pdbx_description
1 polymer ?
#
loop_
_entity_poly.entity_id
_entity_poly.type
_entity_poly.pdbx_seq_one_letter_code
_entity_poly.pdbx_strand_id
1 'polypeptide(L)'
;MSKPLVSIILPVYNAQNHIARCLESICAQSWQNIEVIVLNDGSKDQSLPVCEAFRAKDERIVLVDKANSGVSDTRNLGLKLASGKYVQFVDSDDYIDPDFTEHLVTAAEQNNADLVIAPYKMVIPAGASKPEQVLDKLQDELGVMTVARPPEVREYGFLPAGVYTQDEFARHLMDKPASYFYGVLWNKLYRRDL
;
A
#
# COMPACT_ATOMS: atom_id res chain seq x y z
N MET A 1 1.54 -28.63 2.38
CA MET A 1 0.52 -27.83 1.65
C MET A 1 1.27 -26.82 0.79
N SER A 2 0.82 -26.54 -0.44
CA SER A 2 1.42 -25.50 -1.27
C SER A 2 1.17 -24.14 -0.64
N LYS A 3 2.16 -23.23 -0.70
CA LYS A 3 1.99 -21.84 -0.23
C LYS A 3 0.88 -21.19 -1.08
N PRO A 4 -0.13 -20.50 -0.48
CA PRO A 4 -1.17 -19.84 -1.26
C PRO A 4 -0.62 -18.70 -2.12
N LEU A 5 -1.22 -18.50 -3.30
CA LEU A 5 -0.90 -17.37 -4.18
C LEU A 5 -1.53 -16.09 -3.64
N VAL A 6 -0.78 -15.01 -3.67
CA VAL A 6 -1.24 -13.65 -3.35
C VAL A 6 -1.20 -12.80 -4.61
N SER A 7 -2.33 -12.18 -4.96
CA SER A 7 -2.40 -11.17 -6.02
C SER A 7 -2.15 -9.79 -5.41
N ILE A 8 -1.03 -9.17 -5.75
CA ILE A 8 -0.73 -7.79 -5.35
C ILE A 8 -1.21 -6.86 -6.46
N ILE A 9 -2.20 -6.02 -6.15
CA ILE A 9 -2.80 -5.06 -7.09
C ILE A 9 -2.17 -3.69 -6.87
N LEU A 10 -1.52 -3.16 -7.90
CA LEU A 10 -0.78 -1.91 -7.89
C LEU A 10 -1.32 -0.95 -8.96
N PRO A 11 -2.26 -0.04 -8.62
CA PRO A 11 -2.68 1.02 -9.52
C PRO A 11 -1.58 2.08 -9.63
N VAL A 12 -1.30 2.55 -10.85
CA VAL A 12 -0.23 3.51 -11.14
C VAL A 12 -0.79 4.66 -11.97
N TYR A 13 -0.62 5.89 -11.47
CA TYR A 13 -0.92 7.10 -12.22
C TYR A 13 0.04 8.23 -11.84
N ASN A 14 0.88 8.68 -12.80
CA ASN A 14 1.87 9.74 -12.62
C ASN A 14 2.73 9.59 -11.36
N ALA A 15 3.32 8.42 -11.16
CA ALA A 15 4.09 8.02 -9.98
C ALA A 15 5.61 7.89 -10.24
N GLN A 16 6.15 8.53 -11.29
CA GLN A 16 7.54 8.34 -11.74
C GLN A 16 8.60 8.48 -10.63
N ASN A 17 8.33 9.29 -9.60
CA ASN A 17 9.29 9.53 -8.51
C ASN A 17 9.26 8.45 -7.42
N HIS A 18 8.25 7.56 -7.42
CA HIS A 18 8.00 6.61 -6.33
C HIS A 18 7.90 5.16 -6.81
N ILE A 19 7.40 4.94 -8.03
CA ILE A 19 7.04 3.62 -8.54
C ILE A 19 8.21 2.62 -8.55
N ALA A 20 9.44 3.06 -8.80
CA ALA A 20 10.60 2.18 -8.76
C ALA A 20 10.80 1.58 -7.36
N ARG A 21 10.80 2.42 -6.31
CA ARG A 21 10.93 1.98 -4.91
C ARG A 21 9.77 1.06 -4.50
N CYS A 22 8.56 1.37 -4.93
CA CYS A 22 7.37 0.55 -4.68
C CYS A 22 7.56 -0.85 -5.26
N LEU A 23 7.88 -0.96 -6.55
CA LEU A 23 8.10 -2.23 -7.24
C LEU A 23 9.29 -3.01 -6.67
N GLU A 24 10.39 -2.35 -6.31
CA GLU A 24 11.53 -2.98 -5.62
C GLU A 24 11.08 -3.66 -4.33
N SER A 25 10.28 -2.97 -3.50
CA SER A 25 9.79 -3.52 -2.24
C SER A 25 8.84 -4.71 -2.42
N ILE A 26 8.02 -4.70 -3.48
CA ILE A 26 7.11 -5.80 -3.82
C ILE A 26 7.91 -7.00 -4.34
N CYS A 27 8.84 -6.79 -5.27
CA CYS A 27 9.66 -7.87 -5.85
C CYS A 27 10.57 -8.54 -4.81
N ALA A 28 10.98 -7.80 -3.77
CA ALA A 28 11.85 -8.27 -2.68
C ALA A 28 11.10 -8.99 -1.54
N GLN A 29 9.78 -9.20 -1.63
CA GLN A 29 9.03 -9.87 -0.58
C GLN A 29 9.54 -11.30 -0.31
N SER A 30 9.62 -11.68 0.97
CA SER A 30 10.01 -13.04 1.41
C SER A 30 8.99 -14.10 0.97
N TRP A 31 7.71 -13.73 0.85
CA TRP A 31 6.67 -14.58 0.28
C TRP A 31 6.75 -14.57 -1.24
N GLN A 32 7.35 -15.62 -1.83
CA GLN A 32 7.65 -15.67 -3.26
C GLN A 32 6.45 -16.05 -4.14
N ASN A 33 5.42 -16.72 -3.60
CA ASN A 33 4.24 -17.12 -4.37
C ASN A 33 3.27 -15.94 -4.52
N ILE A 34 3.66 -14.96 -5.33
CA ILE A 34 2.91 -13.75 -5.65
C ILE A 34 2.73 -13.61 -7.15
N GLU A 35 1.65 -12.97 -7.56
CA GLU A 35 1.50 -12.30 -8.85
C GLU A 35 1.34 -10.79 -8.60
N VAL A 36 1.95 -9.95 -9.41
CA VAL A 36 1.93 -8.50 -9.26
C VAL A 36 1.20 -7.89 -10.44
N ILE A 37 -0.02 -7.43 -10.21
CA ILE A 37 -0.89 -6.85 -11.24
C ILE A 37 -0.70 -5.34 -11.23
N VAL A 38 0.17 -4.86 -12.10
CA VAL A 38 0.49 -3.44 -12.28
C VAL A 38 -0.46 -2.85 -13.31
N LEU A 39 -1.21 -1.84 -12.94
CA LEU A 39 -2.23 -1.22 -13.78
C LEU A 39 -1.90 0.25 -14.00
N ASN A 40 -1.28 0.56 -15.14
CA ASN A 40 -1.04 1.95 -15.53
C ASN A 40 -2.34 2.59 -16.01
N ASP A 41 -2.83 3.56 -15.26
CA ASP A 41 -4.09 4.28 -15.52
C ASP A 41 -3.86 5.54 -16.39
N GLY A 42 -3.18 5.36 -17.52
CA GLY A 42 -2.95 6.42 -18.48
C GLY A 42 -1.98 7.51 -18.00
N SER A 43 -0.89 7.12 -17.33
CA SER A 43 0.16 8.05 -16.89
C SER A 43 0.72 8.87 -18.05
N LYS A 44 1.09 10.12 -17.78
CA LYS A 44 1.68 11.07 -18.72
C LYS A 44 3.18 11.30 -18.49
N ASP A 45 3.73 10.69 -17.46
CA ASP A 45 5.12 10.78 -17.02
C ASP A 45 5.91 9.49 -17.35
N GLN A 46 7.06 9.27 -16.70
CA GLN A 46 7.90 8.09 -16.91
C GLN A 46 7.44 6.84 -16.12
N SER A 47 6.24 6.83 -15.56
CA SER A 47 5.75 5.67 -14.77
C SER A 47 5.67 4.40 -15.61
N LEU A 48 5.08 4.47 -16.82
CA LEU A 48 4.92 3.29 -17.68
C LEU A 48 6.28 2.68 -18.10
N PRO A 49 7.25 3.43 -18.62
CA PRO A 49 8.59 2.91 -18.91
C PRO A 49 9.27 2.22 -17.72
N VAL A 50 9.10 2.76 -16.51
CA VAL A 50 9.64 2.12 -15.31
C VAL A 50 8.96 0.76 -15.06
N CYS A 51 7.63 0.70 -15.14
CA CYS A 51 6.87 -0.56 -14.97
C CYS A 51 7.28 -1.61 -16.02
N GLU A 52 7.48 -1.21 -17.27
CA GLU A 52 7.96 -2.09 -18.36
C GLU A 52 9.34 -2.66 -18.06
N ALA A 53 10.26 -1.85 -17.52
CA ALA A 53 11.60 -2.29 -17.14
C ALA A 53 11.58 -3.32 -16.00
N PHE A 54 10.64 -3.21 -15.03
CA PHE A 54 10.46 -4.20 -13.98
C PHE A 54 9.82 -5.49 -14.52
N ARG A 55 8.78 -5.40 -15.34
CA ARG A 55 8.16 -6.56 -15.98
C ARG A 55 9.15 -7.38 -16.79
N ALA A 56 10.11 -6.73 -17.45
CA ALA A 56 11.13 -7.42 -18.22
C ALA A 56 12.11 -8.24 -17.35
N LYS A 57 12.18 -7.96 -16.04
CA LYS A 57 13.11 -8.61 -15.08
C LYS A 57 12.42 -9.61 -14.16
N ASP A 58 11.11 -9.51 -13.97
CA ASP A 58 10.34 -10.34 -13.03
C ASP A 58 9.06 -10.84 -13.71
N GLU A 59 9.02 -12.14 -14.00
CA GLU A 59 7.90 -12.80 -14.69
C GLU A 59 6.59 -12.83 -13.88
N ARG A 60 6.67 -12.55 -12.57
CA ARG A 60 5.49 -12.44 -11.69
C ARG A 60 4.69 -11.16 -11.97
N ILE A 61 5.24 -10.21 -12.73
CA ILE A 61 4.59 -8.93 -13.05
C ILE A 61 3.73 -9.03 -14.28
N VAL A 62 2.45 -8.81 -14.13
CA VAL A 62 1.46 -8.61 -15.19
C VAL A 62 1.19 -7.11 -15.32
N LEU A 63 1.66 -6.50 -16.40
CA LEU A 63 1.47 -5.07 -16.67
C LEU A 63 0.30 -4.86 -17.64
N VAL A 64 -0.65 -4.04 -17.23
CA VAL A 64 -1.77 -3.57 -18.05
C VAL A 64 -1.67 -2.06 -18.22
N ASP A 65 -1.55 -1.59 -19.45
CA ASP A 65 -1.65 -0.18 -19.81
C ASP A 65 -3.06 0.14 -20.33
N LYS A 66 -3.72 1.15 -19.77
CA LYS A 66 -5.09 1.51 -20.13
C LYS A 66 -5.32 3.02 -20.12
N ALA A 67 -6.39 3.45 -20.77
CA ALA A 67 -6.85 4.83 -20.64
C ALA A 67 -7.25 5.13 -19.18
N ASN A 68 -7.01 6.36 -18.74
CA ASN A 68 -7.36 6.79 -17.39
C ASN A 68 -8.88 6.67 -17.14
N SER A 69 -9.23 5.99 -16.06
CA SER A 69 -10.62 5.83 -15.59
C SER A 69 -10.77 6.03 -14.07
N GLY A 70 -9.68 6.40 -13.43
CA GLY A 70 -9.63 6.62 -11.98
C GLY A 70 -9.25 5.37 -11.18
N VAL A 71 -8.80 5.61 -9.94
CA VAL A 71 -8.21 4.57 -9.08
C VAL A 71 -9.19 3.45 -8.72
N SER A 72 -10.48 3.75 -8.55
CA SER A 72 -11.50 2.77 -8.19
C SER A 72 -11.73 1.76 -9.32
N ASP A 73 -11.91 2.24 -10.56
CA ASP A 73 -12.08 1.37 -11.74
C ASP A 73 -10.80 0.56 -11.99
N THR A 74 -9.65 1.17 -11.79
CA THR A 74 -8.36 0.51 -11.92
C THR A 74 -8.19 -0.62 -10.90
N ARG A 75 -8.54 -0.39 -9.62
CA ARG A 75 -8.54 -1.44 -8.60
C ARG A 75 -9.55 -2.55 -8.90
N ASN A 76 -10.76 -2.20 -9.39
CA ASN A 76 -11.77 -3.17 -9.80
C ASN A 76 -11.31 -4.04 -10.99
N LEU A 77 -10.56 -3.47 -11.93
CA LEU A 77 -9.93 -4.25 -12.99
C LEU A 77 -8.89 -5.21 -12.42
N GLY A 78 -8.06 -4.75 -11.49
CA GLY A 78 -7.09 -5.60 -10.78
C GLY A 78 -7.76 -6.79 -10.10
N LEU A 79 -8.87 -6.57 -9.39
CA LEU A 79 -9.65 -7.64 -8.76
C LEU A 79 -10.17 -8.68 -9.77
N LYS A 80 -10.58 -8.25 -10.95
CA LYS A 80 -11.04 -9.17 -12.02
C LYS A 80 -9.90 -10.01 -12.60
N LEU A 81 -8.68 -9.49 -12.60
CA LEU A 81 -7.49 -10.18 -13.11
C LEU A 81 -6.82 -11.07 -12.05
N ALA A 82 -7.07 -10.80 -10.77
CA ALA A 82 -6.48 -11.52 -9.66
C ALA A 82 -6.89 -13.01 -9.67
N SER A 83 -5.89 -13.90 -9.56
CA SER A 83 -6.08 -15.36 -9.50
C SER A 83 -5.71 -15.97 -8.13
N GLY A 84 -5.04 -15.19 -7.26
CA GLY A 84 -4.59 -15.63 -5.95
C GLY A 84 -5.73 -15.96 -4.98
N LYS A 85 -5.42 -16.78 -3.96
CA LYS A 85 -6.31 -17.02 -2.82
C LYS A 85 -6.54 -15.72 -2.02
N TYR A 86 -5.52 -14.89 -1.96
CA TYR A 86 -5.55 -13.60 -1.27
C TYR A 86 -5.28 -12.46 -2.22
N VAL A 87 -5.82 -11.29 -1.88
CA VAL A 87 -5.58 -10.02 -2.56
C VAL A 87 -4.97 -9.02 -1.58
N GLN A 88 -3.91 -8.35 -2.02
CA GLN A 88 -3.26 -7.24 -1.32
C GLN A 88 -3.22 -6.04 -2.26
N PHE A 89 -3.59 -4.85 -1.76
CA PHE A 89 -3.41 -3.61 -2.50
C PHE A 89 -2.14 -2.91 -2.01
N VAL A 90 -1.42 -2.27 -2.94
CA VAL A 90 -0.29 -1.38 -2.63
C VAL A 90 -0.46 -0.14 -3.49
N ASP A 91 -0.36 1.04 -2.90
CA ASP A 91 -0.40 2.30 -3.64
C ASP A 91 0.99 2.65 -4.18
N SER A 92 1.06 3.25 -5.36
CA SER A 92 2.32 3.42 -6.12
C SER A 92 3.33 4.39 -5.51
N ASP A 93 2.93 5.15 -4.51
CA ASP A 93 3.76 6.06 -3.71
C ASP A 93 4.23 5.45 -2.37
N ASP A 94 3.70 4.26 -2.04
CA ASP A 94 4.07 3.50 -0.83
C ASP A 94 5.14 2.43 -1.11
N TYR A 95 5.64 1.81 -0.05
CA TYR A 95 6.50 0.62 -0.08
C TYR A 95 6.23 -0.25 1.15
N ILE A 96 6.51 -1.54 1.02
CA ILE A 96 6.24 -2.53 2.05
C ILE A 96 7.54 -3.15 2.60
N ASP A 97 7.53 -3.48 3.89
CA ASP A 97 8.66 -4.17 4.53
C ASP A 97 8.87 -5.56 3.89
N PRO A 98 10.10 -6.11 3.84
CA PRO A 98 10.41 -7.34 3.09
C PRO A 98 9.61 -8.59 3.49
N ASP A 99 9.11 -8.66 4.71
CA ASP A 99 8.34 -9.78 5.27
C ASP A 99 6.84 -9.48 5.45
N PHE A 100 6.38 -8.33 4.93
CA PHE A 100 5.02 -7.84 5.13
C PHE A 100 3.96 -8.82 4.62
N THR A 101 4.08 -9.27 3.37
CA THR A 101 3.14 -10.22 2.76
C THR A 101 3.16 -11.57 3.50
N GLU A 102 4.34 -12.05 3.92
CA GLU A 102 4.47 -13.29 4.67
C GLU A 102 3.76 -13.24 6.02
N HIS A 103 3.90 -12.15 6.75
CA HIS A 103 3.21 -11.94 8.03
C HIS A 103 1.68 -11.93 7.84
N LEU A 104 1.18 -11.21 6.84
CA LEU A 104 -0.27 -11.16 6.55
C LEU A 104 -0.83 -12.54 6.18
N VAL A 105 -0.16 -13.25 5.28
CA VAL A 105 -0.60 -14.59 4.85
C VAL A 105 -0.52 -15.59 5.99
N THR A 106 0.54 -15.56 6.78
CA THR A 106 0.71 -16.43 7.94
C THR A 106 -0.43 -16.23 8.93
N ALA A 107 -0.75 -14.97 9.26
CA ALA A 107 -1.86 -14.65 10.14
C ALA A 107 -3.22 -15.12 9.58
N ALA A 108 -3.44 -14.92 8.27
CA ALA A 108 -4.66 -15.38 7.60
C ALA A 108 -4.82 -16.91 7.65
N GLU A 109 -3.76 -17.66 7.32
CA GLU A 109 -3.80 -19.13 7.30
C GLU A 109 -3.94 -19.72 8.72
N GLN A 110 -3.21 -19.20 9.70
CA GLN A 110 -3.26 -19.70 11.08
C GLN A 110 -4.63 -19.51 11.74
N ASN A 111 -5.33 -18.42 11.41
CA ASN A 111 -6.59 -18.08 12.03
C ASN A 111 -7.80 -18.30 11.11
N ASN A 112 -7.59 -18.83 9.90
CA ASN A 112 -8.61 -18.93 8.86
C ASN A 112 -9.33 -17.59 8.66
N ALA A 113 -8.58 -16.48 8.69
CA ALA A 113 -9.14 -15.14 8.64
C ALA A 113 -9.52 -14.73 7.21
N ASP A 114 -10.61 -13.99 7.10
CA ASP A 114 -11.10 -13.41 5.85
C ASP A 114 -10.41 -12.09 5.53
N LEU A 115 -10.01 -11.37 6.57
CA LEU A 115 -9.33 -10.09 6.50
C LEU A 115 -8.21 -10.03 7.54
N VAL A 116 -7.02 -9.63 7.13
CA VAL A 116 -5.91 -9.29 8.03
C VAL A 116 -5.58 -7.82 7.86
N ILE A 117 -5.44 -7.11 8.96
CA ILE A 117 -5.09 -5.67 8.99
C ILE A 117 -3.78 -5.52 9.75
N ALA A 118 -2.81 -4.86 9.13
CA ALA A 118 -1.53 -4.54 9.78
C ALA A 118 -1.43 -3.06 10.17
N PRO A 119 -0.66 -2.72 11.20
CA PRO A 119 -0.23 -1.35 11.45
C PRO A 119 0.63 -0.85 10.28
N TYR A 120 0.78 0.46 10.17
CA TYR A 120 1.63 1.08 9.16
C TYR A 120 2.44 2.25 9.71
N LYS A 121 3.47 2.63 8.98
CA LYS A 121 4.34 3.75 9.30
C LYS A 121 4.11 4.87 8.28
N MET A 122 3.88 6.08 8.77
CA MET A 122 3.90 7.28 7.93
C MET A 122 5.29 7.88 8.00
N VAL A 123 5.97 7.95 6.85
CA VAL A 123 7.28 8.59 6.73
C VAL A 123 7.08 10.01 6.21
N ILE A 124 7.39 11.00 7.05
CA ILE A 124 7.33 12.41 6.69
C ILE A 124 8.74 12.83 6.26
N PRO A 125 8.96 13.19 4.99
CA PRO A 125 10.28 13.61 4.51
C PRO A 125 10.80 14.83 5.28
N ALA A 126 12.12 14.93 5.40
CA ALA A 126 12.76 16.12 5.94
C ALA A 126 12.37 17.38 5.13
N GLY A 127 11.96 18.44 5.80
CA GLY A 127 11.52 19.68 5.15
C GLY A 127 10.08 19.68 4.60
N ALA A 128 9.31 18.61 4.77
CA ALA A 128 7.88 18.61 4.47
C ALA A 128 7.15 19.55 5.46
N SER A 129 6.44 20.53 4.91
CA SER A 129 5.70 21.51 5.70
C SER A 129 4.43 20.88 6.29
N LYS A 130 4.27 20.88 7.62
CA LYS A 130 2.98 20.62 8.26
C LYS A 130 2.05 21.85 8.09
N PRO A 131 0.72 21.71 8.09
CA PRO A 131 -0.22 22.86 8.08
C PRO A 131 0.02 23.86 9.22
N GLU A 132 0.58 23.41 10.34
CA GLU A 132 1.00 24.29 11.46
C GLU A 132 2.23 25.17 11.15
N GLN A 133 2.90 24.94 10.04
CA GLN A 133 4.17 25.58 9.64
C GLN A 133 3.99 26.80 8.70
N VAL A 134 2.77 27.31 8.55
CA VAL A 134 2.58 28.67 8.02
C VAL A 134 3.27 29.69 8.94
N LEU A 135 3.37 29.41 10.24
CA LEU A 135 4.17 30.19 11.20
C LEU A 135 5.69 30.06 10.96
N ASP A 136 6.19 28.89 10.56
CA ASP A 136 7.61 28.69 10.25
C ASP A 136 8.03 29.47 8.99
N LYS A 137 7.15 29.59 7.98
CA LYS A 137 7.42 30.45 6.80
C LYS A 137 7.51 31.94 7.14
N LEU A 138 6.69 32.40 8.06
CA LEU A 138 6.76 33.77 8.56
C LEU A 138 8.05 34.02 9.38
N GLN A 139 8.60 33.01 10.05
CA GLN A 139 9.87 33.07 10.73
C GLN A 139 11.06 33.04 9.76
N ASP A 140 10.98 32.36 8.62
CA ASP A 140 11.99 32.37 7.56
C ASP A 140 12.08 33.75 6.89
N GLU A 141 10.97 34.45 6.71
CA GLU A 141 10.94 35.85 6.22
C GLU A 141 11.59 36.83 7.22
N LEU A 142 11.68 36.45 8.48
CA LEU A 142 12.32 37.25 9.56
C LEU A 142 13.78 36.86 9.80
N GLY A 143 14.37 35.97 9.00
CA GLY A 143 15.80 35.62 9.03
C GLY A 143 16.22 34.71 10.19
N VAL A 144 15.28 33.92 10.75
CA VAL A 144 15.58 32.90 11.75
C VAL A 144 16.04 31.63 11.04
N MET A 145 17.25 31.15 11.32
CA MET A 145 17.78 29.91 10.74
C MET A 145 16.87 28.71 11.11
N THR A 146 16.20 28.13 10.10
CA THR A 146 15.51 26.86 10.26
C THR A 146 16.52 25.71 10.22
N VAL A 147 16.62 24.97 11.32
CA VAL A 147 17.35 23.71 11.33
C VAL A 147 16.50 22.68 10.60
N ALA A 148 17.06 22.10 9.53
CA ALA A 148 16.39 21.01 8.81
C ALA A 148 16.05 19.88 9.80
N ARG A 149 14.77 19.60 10.01
CA ARG A 149 14.33 18.51 10.89
C ARG A 149 14.62 17.17 10.19
N PRO A 150 15.08 16.16 10.94
CA PRO A 150 15.21 14.80 10.39
C PRO A 150 13.83 14.27 9.95
N PRO A 151 13.80 13.27 9.05
CA PRO A 151 12.53 12.62 8.68
C PRO A 151 11.86 12.07 9.94
N GLU A 152 10.54 12.29 10.05
CA GLU A 152 9.74 11.79 11.16
C GLU A 152 9.03 10.52 10.73
N VAL A 153 9.13 9.45 11.52
CA VAL A 153 8.39 8.20 11.32
C VAL A 153 7.34 8.09 12.41
N ARG A 154 6.07 7.97 12.02
CA ARG A 154 4.94 7.73 12.92
C ARG A 154 4.33 6.37 12.64
N GLU A 155 4.16 5.57 13.69
CA GLU A 155 3.45 4.31 13.61
C GLU A 155 1.97 4.50 13.94
N TYR A 156 1.12 3.87 13.13
CA TYR A 156 -0.33 3.86 13.32
C TYR A 156 -0.81 2.42 13.47
N GLY A 157 -1.39 2.13 14.63
CA GLY A 157 -2.09 0.90 14.94
C GLY A 157 -3.59 1.18 15.14
N PHE A 158 -4.41 0.13 15.11
CA PHE A 158 -5.87 0.26 15.16
C PHE A 158 -6.45 -0.31 16.44
N LEU A 159 -6.49 -1.62 16.49
CA LEU A 159 -6.96 -2.41 17.61
C LEU A 159 -5.77 -3.10 18.26
N PRO A 160 -5.90 -3.52 19.52
CA PRO A 160 -4.95 -4.46 20.10
C PRO A 160 -4.78 -5.67 19.17
N ALA A 161 -3.57 -6.25 19.13
CA ALA A 161 -3.33 -7.44 18.35
C ALA A 161 -4.28 -8.56 18.83
N GLY A 162 -5.00 -9.19 17.89
CA GLY A 162 -5.98 -10.23 18.24
C GLY A 162 -6.77 -10.70 17.03
N VAL A 163 -7.60 -11.71 17.27
CA VAL A 163 -8.56 -12.24 16.30
C VAL A 163 -9.95 -11.80 16.71
N TYR A 164 -10.67 -11.22 15.78
CA TYR A 164 -11.99 -10.63 15.99
C TYR A 164 -13.00 -11.29 15.08
N THR A 165 -14.20 -11.56 15.57
CA THR A 165 -15.35 -11.90 14.75
C THR A 165 -15.82 -10.66 13.98
N GLN A 166 -16.64 -10.86 12.94
CA GLN A 166 -17.23 -9.77 12.17
C GLN A 166 -18.02 -8.80 13.07
N ASP A 167 -18.78 -9.33 14.04
CA ASP A 167 -19.58 -8.51 14.95
C ASP A 167 -18.72 -7.71 15.95
N GLU A 168 -17.64 -8.30 16.43
CA GLU A 168 -16.67 -7.61 17.31
C GLU A 168 -15.97 -6.49 16.54
N PHE A 169 -15.51 -6.78 15.33
CA PHE A 169 -14.87 -5.77 14.47
C PHE A 169 -15.84 -4.64 14.12
N ALA A 170 -17.09 -4.96 13.75
CA ALA A 170 -18.11 -3.97 13.46
C ALA A 170 -18.40 -3.05 14.67
N ARG A 171 -18.46 -3.59 15.90
CA ARG A 171 -18.59 -2.77 17.11
C ARG A 171 -17.43 -1.80 17.29
N HIS A 172 -16.20 -2.23 17.08
CA HIS A 172 -15.04 -1.34 17.15
C HIS A 172 -15.05 -0.22 16.10
N LEU A 173 -15.58 -0.49 14.90
CA LEU A 173 -15.81 0.55 13.89
C LEU A 173 -16.81 1.60 14.36
N MET A 174 -17.86 1.18 15.09
CA MET A 174 -18.89 2.08 15.64
C MET A 174 -18.36 2.91 16.81
N ASP A 175 -17.49 2.35 17.66
CA ASP A 175 -16.91 3.05 18.81
C ASP A 175 -15.96 4.19 18.39
N LYS A 176 -15.32 4.06 17.23
CA LYS A 176 -14.40 5.07 16.67
C LYS A 176 -14.67 5.32 15.19
N PRO A 177 -15.85 5.83 14.81
CA PRO A 177 -16.25 5.95 13.41
C PRO A 177 -15.37 6.89 12.59
N ALA A 178 -14.64 7.80 13.22
CA ALA A 178 -13.71 8.73 12.56
C ALA A 178 -12.31 8.15 12.32
N SER A 179 -12.04 6.88 12.64
CA SER A 179 -10.74 6.31 12.33
C SER A 179 -10.62 6.03 10.83
N TYR A 180 -10.11 7.01 10.11
CA TYR A 180 -9.75 6.99 8.69
C TYR A 180 -9.02 5.70 8.27
N PHE A 181 -8.29 5.10 9.18
CA PHE A 181 -7.42 3.94 8.98
C PHE A 181 -8.14 2.64 8.62
N TYR A 182 -9.41 2.49 8.96
CA TYR A 182 -10.18 1.31 8.55
C TYR A 182 -10.58 1.34 7.07
N GLY A 183 -10.67 2.52 6.48
CA GLY A 183 -11.05 2.71 5.09
C GLY A 183 -9.93 2.52 4.07
N VAL A 184 -8.66 2.56 4.48
CA VAL A 184 -7.54 2.36 3.56
C VAL A 184 -7.40 0.89 3.16
N LEU A 185 -6.99 0.63 1.91
CA LEU A 185 -6.92 -0.72 1.36
C LEU A 185 -5.51 -1.34 1.46
N TRP A 186 -4.49 -0.53 1.41
CA TRP A 186 -3.09 -0.93 1.22
C TRP A 186 -2.41 -1.60 2.44
N ASN A 187 -2.98 -1.51 3.63
CA ASN A 187 -2.45 -2.19 4.82
C ASN A 187 -3.18 -3.49 5.15
N LYS A 188 -3.86 -4.10 4.18
CA LYS A 188 -4.74 -5.26 4.39
C LYS A 188 -4.48 -6.37 3.40
N LEU A 189 -4.76 -7.58 3.86
CA LEU A 189 -4.88 -8.78 3.03
C LEU A 189 -6.32 -9.26 3.09
N TYR A 190 -6.90 -9.50 1.94
CA TYR A 190 -8.29 -9.95 1.78
C TYR A 190 -8.32 -11.36 1.23
N ARG A 191 -9.20 -12.22 1.74
CA ARG A 191 -9.55 -13.46 1.05
C ARG A 191 -10.38 -13.11 -0.19
N ARG A 192 -9.96 -13.62 -1.36
CA ARG A 192 -10.53 -13.17 -2.64
C ARG A 192 -11.98 -13.62 -2.89
N ASP A 193 -12.42 -14.71 -2.31
CA ASP A 193 -13.74 -15.32 -2.49
C ASP A 193 -14.83 -14.79 -1.54
N LEU A 194 -14.59 -13.65 -0.90
CA LEU A 194 -15.55 -12.95 -0.04
C LEU A 194 -16.62 -12.19 -0.81
#